data_ebcde1bfb1b7fb1be0860e2cc37f3a0c
#
_entry.id   ebcde1bfb1b7fb1be0860e2cc37f3a0c
#
_cell.length_a   1.000
_cell.length_b   1.000
_cell.length_c   1.000
_cell.angle_alpha   90.00
_cell.angle_beta   90.00
_cell.angle_gamma   90.00
#
_symmetry.space_group_name_H-M   'P 1'
#
loop_
_entity.id
_entity.type
_entity.pdbx_description
1 polymer ?
#
loop_
_entity_poly.entity_id
_entity_poly.type
_entity_poly.pdbx_seq_one_letter_code
_entity_poly.pdbx_strand_id
1 'polypeptide(L)'
;PPPKGVQGVIDQTRGLLDYVEQNCSKPVYNPQALVRYVCIAGRYIKGARLFGNSNPNPDIEGEAQQVSDAAAILTTSPSKSNTTLRARFVGQGYKQVCGQADVWGDGVVPEVSAHLEGALNICFHGVYHSPVGADDATRPWYGSPHVLDQWVQHLLN
;
A
#
# COMPACT_ATOMS: atom_id res chain seq x y z
N PRO A 1 -3.88 9.59 8.39
CA PRO A 1 -3.71 9.17 9.79
C PRO A 1 -4.60 7.97 10.10
N PRO A 2 -4.20 7.08 11.02
CA PRO A 2 -5.07 5.99 11.41
C PRO A 2 -6.36 6.55 12.01
N PRO A 3 -7.51 5.91 11.73
CA PRO A 3 -8.78 6.39 12.27
C PRO A 3 -8.73 6.40 13.81
N LYS A 4 -9.11 7.53 14.42
CA LYS A 4 -9.16 7.66 15.88
C LYS A 4 -10.09 6.61 16.49
N GLY A 5 -9.63 5.96 17.56
CA GLY A 5 -10.43 4.99 18.30
C GLY A 5 -10.59 3.62 17.65
N VAL A 6 -9.86 3.31 16.59
CA VAL A 6 -9.84 1.95 16.04
C VAL A 6 -9.00 1.05 16.93
N GLN A 7 -9.65 0.06 17.54
CA GLN A 7 -8.99 -0.88 18.44
C GLN A 7 -7.89 -1.67 17.71
N GLY A 8 -6.68 -1.68 18.29
CA GLY A 8 -5.51 -2.37 17.72
C GLY A 8 -4.67 -1.53 16.74
N VAL A 9 -5.01 -0.25 16.54
CA VAL A 9 -4.16 0.71 15.82
C VAL A 9 -3.24 1.39 16.84
N ILE A 10 -1.93 1.33 16.59
CA ILE A 10 -0.92 1.94 17.46
C ILE A 10 -0.50 3.27 16.83
N ASP A 11 -0.69 4.37 17.57
CA ASP A 11 -0.10 5.65 17.20
C ASP A 11 1.41 5.64 17.49
N GLN A 12 2.20 5.37 16.45
CA GLN A 12 3.66 5.40 16.52
C GLN A 12 4.23 6.83 16.47
N THR A 13 3.40 7.81 16.19
CA THR A 13 3.80 9.21 16.00
C THR A 13 3.73 10.04 17.28
N ARG A 14 3.27 9.44 18.38
CA ARG A 14 3.08 10.11 19.67
C ARG A 14 2.23 11.38 19.58
N GLY A 15 1.17 11.31 18.78
CA GLY A 15 0.24 12.44 18.59
C GLY A 15 0.67 13.45 17.53
N LEU A 16 1.80 13.28 16.83
CA LEU A 16 2.25 14.21 15.79
C LEU A 16 1.23 14.32 14.65
N LEU A 17 0.65 13.20 14.22
CA LEU A 17 -0.37 13.23 13.16
C LEU A 17 -1.62 13.97 13.60
N ASP A 18 -2.06 13.78 14.84
CA ASP A 18 -3.19 14.53 15.42
C ASP A 18 -2.90 16.03 15.48
N TYR A 19 -1.66 16.39 15.89
CA TYR A 19 -1.23 17.79 15.89
C TYR A 19 -1.26 18.41 14.49
N VAL A 20 -0.71 17.71 13.49
CA VAL A 20 -0.71 18.18 12.09
C VAL A 20 -2.14 18.34 11.57
N GLU A 21 -3.01 17.37 11.84
CA GLU A 21 -4.41 17.44 11.40
C GLU A 21 -5.17 18.63 12.00
N GLN A 22 -4.89 18.97 13.25
CA GLN A 22 -5.56 20.05 13.95
C GLN A 22 -4.99 21.44 13.66
N ASN A 23 -3.69 21.55 13.36
CA ASN A 23 -2.99 22.82 13.30
C ASN A 23 -2.46 23.19 11.91
N CYS A 24 -2.43 22.24 10.96
CA CYS A 24 -1.97 22.51 9.60
C CYS A 24 -3.15 22.58 8.63
N SER A 25 -3.04 23.48 7.64
CA SER A 25 -4.04 23.60 6.58
C SER A 25 -4.15 22.29 5.82
N LYS A 26 -5.37 21.86 5.52
CA LYS A 26 -5.59 20.69 4.66
C LYS A 26 -4.99 20.93 3.28
N PRO A 27 -4.30 19.95 2.70
CA PRO A 27 -3.80 20.06 1.34
C PRO A 27 -4.97 20.18 0.36
N VAL A 28 -4.79 21.01 -0.64
CA VAL A 28 -5.79 21.19 -1.72
C VAL A 28 -5.07 21.06 -3.05
N TYR A 29 -5.55 20.17 -3.89
CA TYR A 29 -5.12 20.11 -5.28
C TYR A 29 -5.81 21.23 -6.06
N ASN A 30 -5.09 22.33 -6.19
CA ASN A 30 -5.54 23.53 -6.93
C ASN A 30 -4.40 24.00 -7.83
N PRO A 31 -4.59 24.11 -9.16
CA PRO A 31 -3.57 24.58 -10.08
C PRO A 31 -3.01 25.99 -9.76
N GLN A 32 -3.81 26.83 -9.07
CA GLN A 32 -3.39 28.16 -8.64
C GLN A 32 -2.77 28.19 -7.23
N ALA A 33 -2.76 27.07 -6.52
CA ALA A 33 -2.15 27.02 -5.18
C ALA A 33 -0.62 27.08 -5.28
N LEU A 34 -0.01 27.73 -4.28
CA LEU A 34 1.45 27.80 -4.17
C LEU A 34 2.09 26.42 -3.94
N VAL A 35 1.37 25.51 -3.29
CA VAL A 35 1.80 24.14 -3.03
C VAL A 35 0.74 23.18 -3.55
N ARG A 36 1.17 22.25 -4.40
CA ARG A 36 0.33 21.18 -4.92
C ARG A 36 0.71 19.87 -4.22
N TYR A 37 -0.30 19.12 -3.83
CA TYR A 37 -0.13 17.81 -3.21
C TYR A 37 -0.51 16.71 -4.19
N VAL A 38 0.43 15.81 -4.45
CA VAL A 38 0.22 14.61 -5.27
C VAL A 38 0.54 13.41 -4.41
N CYS A 39 -0.43 12.56 -4.21
CA CYS A 39 -0.28 11.32 -3.46
C CYS A 39 -0.30 10.13 -4.42
N ILE A 40 0.67 9.24 -4.26
CA ILE A 40 0.84 8.08 -5.12
C ILE A 40 0.73 6.82 -4.27
N ALA A 41 -0.17 5.93 -4.66
CA ALA A 41 -0.40 4.66 -4.00
C ALA A 41 -0.15 3.48 -4.95
N GLY A 42 0.43 2.40 -4.44
CA GLY A 42 0.59 1.15 -5.16
C GLY A 42 -0.49 0.13 -4.76
N ARG A 43 -1.01 -0.59 -5.75
CA ARG A 43 -1.89 -1.76 -5.58
C ARG A 43 -1.15 -3.03 -5.99
N TYR A 44 -0.26 -3.50 -5.15
CA TYR A 44 0.53 -4.69 -5.40
C TYR A 44 -0.14 -5.96 -4.85
N ILE A 45 -0.63 -5.92 -3.61
CA ILE A 45 -1.23 -7.06 -2.95
C ILE A 45 -2.43 -6.63 -2.10
N LYS A 46 -3.49 -7.43 -2.16
CA LYS A 46 -4.61 -7.29 -1.24
C LYS A 46 -4.30 -8.07 0.04
N GLY A 47 -4.40 -7.39 1.18
CA GLY A 47 -4.30 -8.04 2.47
C GLY A 47 -5.47 -8.98 2.73
N ALA A 48 -5.32 -9.87 3.72
CA ALA A 48 -6.38 -10.76 4.17
C ALA A 48 -6.45 -10.79 5.71
N ARG A 49 -7.63 -11.09 6.22
CA ARG A 49 -7.84 -11.27 7.66
C ARG A 49 -7.13 -12.53 8.16
N LEU A 50 -6.56 -12.46 9.36
CA LEU A 50 -5.89 -13.61 9.97
C LEU A 50 -6.87 -14.74 10.30
N PHE A 51 -8.06 -14.36 10.77
CA PHE A 51 -9.16 -15.26 11.11
C PHE A 51 -10.42 -14.83 10.33
N GLY A 52 -10.95 -15.70 9.50
CA GLY A 52 -12.13 -15.49 8.68
C GLY A 52 -12.12 -16.40 7.45
N ASN A 53 -13.27 -16.91 7.06
CA ASN A 53 -13.43 -17.58 5.77
C ASN A 53 -13.21 -16.54 4.67
N SER A 54 -12.03 -16.55 4.07
CA SER A 54 -11.78 -15.83 2.83
C SER A 54 -12.48 -16.64 1.73
N ASN A 55 -13.67 -16.24 1.33
CA ASN A 55 -14.17 -16.64 0.03
C ASN A 55 -13.15 -16.11 -1.00
N PRO A 56 -12.49 -16.97 -1.77
CA PRO A 56 -11.64 -16.51 -2.86
C PRO A 56 -12.55 -15.83 -3.88
N ASN A 57 -12.39 -14.53 -4.02
CA ASN A 57 -13.02 -13.80 -5.11
C ASN A 57 -12.42 -14.33 -6.42
N PRO A 58 -13.21 -14.78 -7.40
CA PRO A 58 -12.69 -15.46 -8.60
C PRO A 58 -12.01 -14.53 -9.63
N ASP A 59 -11.88 -13.24 -9.35
CA ASP A 59 -11.49 -12.24 -10.35
C ASP A 59 -10.00 -11.86 -10.33
N ILE A 60 -9.10 -12.76 -9.93
CA ILE A 60 -7.65 -12.52 -10.04
C ILE A 60 -7.01 -13.68 -10.81
N GLU A 61 -7.21 -13.70 -12.11
CA GLU A 61 -6.28 -14.31 -13.05
C GLU A 61 -5.25 -13.23 -13.44
N GLY A 62 -4.12 -13.26 -12.77
CA GLY A 62 -2.97 -12.41 -13.01
C GLY A 62 -1.77 -13.00 -12.28
N GLU A 63 -0.98 -13.73 -13.00
CA GLU A 63 0.25 -14.43 -12.67
C GLU A 63 1.04 -13.85 -11.49
N ALA A 64 1.02 -14.57 -10.36
CA ALA A 64 1.93 -14.34 -9.26
C ALA A 64 3.14 -15.26 -9.41
N GLN A 65 4.20 -14.76 -10.02
CA GLN A 65 5.51 -15.41 -9.99
C GLN A 65 6.35 -14.88 -8.84
N GLN A 66 6.67 -15.82 -7.97
CA GLN A 66 7.77 -15.94 -7.03
C GLN A 66 8.41 -14.71 -6.40
N VAL A 67 8.38 -14.69 -5.08
CA VAL A 67 9.32 -13.95 -4.27
C VAL A 67 9.93 -14.87 -3.22
N SER A 68 11.21 -15.11 -3.36
CA SER A 68 12.08 -15.49 -2.27
C SER A 68 12.61 -14.21 -1.62
N ASP A 69 12.43 -14.05 -0.35
CA ASP A 69 13.35 -13.88 0.74
C ASP A 69 12.77 -13.01 1.86
N ALA A 70 12.40 -13.66 2.88
CA ALA A 70 12.91 -13.50 4.24
C ALA A 70 12.26 -14.58 5.11
N ALA A 71 13.07 -15.55 5.47
CA ALA A 71 12.81 -16.75 6.25
C ALA A 71 12.68 -18.01 5.39
N ALA A 72 13.83 -18.55 5.09
CA ALA A 72 13.98 -19.95 4.72
C ALA A 72 13.31 -20.83 5.77
N ILE A 73 12.31 -21.61 5.36
CA ILE A 73 12.04 -22.98 5.83
C ILE A 73 10.97 -23.60 4.91
N LEU A 74 11.39 -24.72 4.29
CA LEU A 74 10.62 -25.76 3.63
C LEU A 74 10.15 -25.53 2.20
N THR A 75 10.98 -26.06 1.31
CA THR A 75 10.65 -26.60 -0.01
C THR A 75 9.39 -27.45 0.03
N THR A 76 8.34 -27.01 -0.68
CA THR A 76 7.40 -27.85 -1.45
C THR A 76 6.45 -26.94 -2.22
N SER A 77 6.29 -27.21 -3.52
CA SER A 77 5.30 -26.73 -4.52
C SER A 77 4.57 -25.39 -4.24
N PRO A 78 4.47 -24.47 -5.21
CA PRO A 78 3.69 -23.26 -5.06
C PRO A 78 2.20 -23.60 -4.99
N SER A 79 1.72 -23.86 -3.79
CA SER A 79 0.32 -24.11 -3.55
C SER A 79 -0.41 -22.80 -3.24
N LYS A 80 -1.68 -22.72 -3.56
CA LYS A 80 -2.60 -21.62 -3.19
C LYS A 80 -2.51 -21.19 -1.71
N SER A 81 -1.93 -22.04 -0.84
CA SER A 81 -1.69 -21.78 0.58
C SER A 81 -0.67 -20.66 0.87
N ASN A 82 0.42 -20.55 0.08
CA ASN A 82 1.49 -19.57 0.34
C ASN A 82 1.03 -18.15 0.03
N THR A 83 0.25 -17.95 -1.05
CA THR A 83 -0.36 -16.65 -1.37
C THR A 83 -1.28 -16.19 -0.26
N THR A 84 -2.05 -17.10 0.33
CA THR A 84 -2.97 -16.80 1.43
C THR A 84 -2.22 -16.40 2.71
N LEU A 85 -1.12 -17.08 3.06
CA LEU A 85 -0.31 -16.73 4.24
C LEU A 85 0.32 -15.35 4.09
N ARG A 86 0.92 -15.06 2.92
CA ARG A 86 1.48 -13.73 2.63
C ARG A 86 0.42 -12.63 2.73
N ALA A 87 -0.74 -12.83 2.12
CA ALA A 87 -1.85 -11.88 2.20
C ALA A 87 -2.31 -11.63 3.64
N ARG A 88 -2.30 -12.66 4.48
CA ARG A 88 -2.62 -12.52 5.93
C ARG A 88 -1.57 -11.73 6.69
N PHE A 89 -0.28 -11.97 6.45
CA PHE A 89 0.80 -11.18 7.06
C PHE A 89 0.72 -9.71 6.65
N VAL A 90 0.59 -9.44 5.36
CA VAL A 90 0.42 -8.09 4.83
C VAL A 90 -0.84 -7.43 5.41
N GLY A 91 -1.94 -8.18 5.49
CA GLY A 91 -3.18 -7.71 6.09
C GLY A 91 -3.03 -7.32 7.57
N GLN A 92 -2.20 -8.03 8.34
CA GLN A 92 -1.90 -7.60 9.72
C GLN A 92 -1.17 -6.26 9.75
N GLY A 93 -0.19 -6.06 8.87
CA GLY A 93 0.48 -4.76 8.71
C GLY A 93 -0.51 -3.65 8.34
N TYR A 94 -1.36 -3.89 7.36
CA TYR A 94 -2.40 -2.93 6.96
C TYR A 94 -3.38 -2.61 8.08
N LYS A 95 -3.79 -3.62 8.85
CA LYS A 95 -4.65 -3.42 10.02
C LYS A 95 -4.03 -2.50 11.07
N GLN A 96 -2.71 -2.58 11.27
CA GLN A 96 -2.00 -1.69 12.20
C GLN A 96 -1.96 -0.24 11.68
N VAL A 97 -1.96 -0.04 10.36
CA VAL A 97 -1.87 1.28 9.73
C VAL A 97 -3.25 1.95 9.59
N CYS A 98 -4.24 1.22 9.07
CA CYS A 98 -5.56 1.80 8.73
C CYS A 98 -6.74 1.14 9.46
N GLY A 99 -6.50 0.15 10.32
CA GLY A 99 -7.56 -0.58 11.03
C GLY A 99 -8.22 -1.70 10.22
N GLN A 100 -7.86 -1.87 8.94
CA GLN A 100 -8.46 -2.86 8.04
C GLN A 100 -7.38 -3.77 7.46
N ALA A 101 -7.65 -5.10 7.43
CA ALA A 101 -6.70 -6.09 6.93
C ALA A 101 -6.92 -6.43 5.44
N ASP A 102 -8.15 -6.34 4.97
CA ASP A 102 -8.61 -6.83 3.67
C ASP A 102 -8.69 -5.72 2.61
N VAL A 103 -7.73 -4.81 2.64
CA VAL A 103 -7.57 -3.69 1.71
C VAL A 103 -6.39 -3.91 0.76
N TRP A 104 -6.38 -3.19 -0.34
CA TRP A 104 -5.25 -3.12 -1.25
C TRP A 104 -4.13 -2.22 -0.71
N GLY A 105 -2.89 -2.48 -1.14
CA GLY A 105 -1.74 -1.65 -0.88
C GLY A 105 -0.49 -2.15 -1.59
N ASP A 106 0.62 -1.48 -1.36
CA ASP A 106 1.91 -1.75 -2.02
C ASP A 106 2.75 -2.87 -1.36
N GLY A 107 2.17 -3.56 -0.40
CA GLY A 107 2.82 -4.60 0.39
C GLY A 107 3.25 -4.15 1.79
N VAL A 108 3.30 -2.85 2.04
CA VAL A 108 3.62 -2.24 3.33
C VAL A 108 2.57 -1.22 3.75
N VAL A 109 2.23 -0.29 2.85
CA VAL A 109 1.26 0.78 3.09
C VAL A 109 -0.05 0.45 2.39
N PRO A 110 -1.19 0.45 3.12
CA PRO A 110 -2.50 0.34 2.50
C PRO A 110 -2.81 1.58 1.66
N GLU A 111 -3.40 1.40 0.50
CA GLU A 111 -3.75 2.47 -0.43
C GLU A 111 -4.54 3.61 0.24
N VAL A 112 -5.50 3.26 1.06
CA VAL A 112 -6.35 4.23 1.77
C VAL A 112 -5.55 5.17 2.69
N SER A 113 -4.38 4.73 3.16
CA SER A 113 -3.49 5.53 4.01
C SER A 113 -2.48 6.35 3.22
N ALA A 114 -2.31 6.06 1.94
CA ALA A 114 -1.44 6.83 1.03
C ALA A 114 -2.19 7.98 0.35
N HIS A 115 -3.51 8.04 0.46
CA HIS A 115 -4.35 9.08 -0.10
C HIS A 115 -4.59 10.21 0.91
N LEU A 116 -4.74 11.42 0.40
CA LEU A 116 -4.98 12.61 1.19
C LEU A 116 -6.17 13.38 0.61
N GLU A 117 -7.12 13.74 1.45
CA GLU A 117 -8.28 14.53 1.04
C GLU A 117 -7.83 15.89 0.50
N GLY A 118 -8.35 16.28 -0.68
CA GLY A 118 -7.99 17.53 -1.34
C GLY A 118 -6.71 17.49 -2.17
N ALA A 119 -5.95 16.38 -2.15
CA ALA A 119 -4.80 16.16 -3.02
C ALA A 119 -5.19 15.48 -4.34
N LEU A 120 -4.29 15.52 -5.33
CA LEU A 120 -4.38 14.62 -6.47
C LEU A 120 -3.94 13.22 -6.01
N ASN A 121 -4.87 12.28 -5.96
CA ASN A 121 -4.61 10.92 -5.54
C ASN A 121 -4.51 10.00 -6.77
N ILE A 122 -3.36 9.37 -6.96
CA ILE A 122 -3.05 8.49 -8.09
C ILE A 122 -2.77 7.09 -7.56
N CYS A 123 -3.29 6.08 -8.24
CA CYS A 123 -3.06 4.69 -7.87
C CYS A 123 -2.48 3.91 -9.04
N PHE A 124 -1.40 3.15 -8.79
CA PHE A 124 -0.75 2.30 -9.76
C PHE A 124 -0.91 0.82 -9.41
N HIS A 125 -1.47 0.06 -10.35
CA HIS A 125 -1.60 -1.39 -10.20
C HIS A 125 -0.25 -2.09 -10.37
N GLY A 126 0.00 -3.12 -9.57
CA GLY A 126 1.22 -3.91 -9.62
C GLY A 126 2.46 -3.25 -9.00
N VAL A 127 2.34 -2.04 -8.46
CA VAL A 127 3.49 -1.29 -7.92
C VAL A 127 3.74 -1.65 -6.46
N TYR A 128 4.98 -2.04 -6.17
CA TYR A 128 5.49 -2.48 -4.89
C TYR A 128 6.14 -1.31 -4.12
N HIS A 129 6.20 -1.44 -2.78
CA HIS A 129 6.63 -0.38 -1.88
C HIS A 129 8.10 0.02 -2.02
N SER A 130 9.00 -0.95 -2.17
CA SER A 130 10.43 -0.76 -1.96
C SER A 130 11.27 -1.22 -3.14
N PRO A 131 12.44 -0.56 -3.40
CA PRO A 131 13.42 -1.09 -4.34
C PRO A 131 13.99 -2.44 -3.88
N VAL A 132 13.98 -2.70 -2.57
CA VAL A 132 14.48 -3.97 -2.01
C VAL A 132 13.55 -5.10 -2.41
N GLY A 133 14.08 -6.06 -3.16
CA GLY A 133 13.32 -7.15 -3.73
C GLY A 133 12.39 -6.73 -4.87
N ALA A 134 12.49 -5.52 -5.39
CA ALA A 134 11.81 -5.10 -6.61
C ALA A 134 12.51 -5.66 -7.85
N ASP A 135 11.76 -5.77 -8.92
CA ASP A 135 12.21 -6.13 -10.26
C ASP A 135 11.35 -5.36 -11.25
N ASP A 136 11.98 -4.65 -12.19
CA ASP A 136 11.26 -3.76 -13.10
C ASP A 136 10.28 -4.49 -14.03
N ALA A 137 10.53 -5.77 -14.30
CA ALA A 137 9.67 -6.56 -15.17
C ALA A 137 8.49 -7.22 -14.44
N THR A 138 8.75 -7.78 -13.23
CA THR A 138 7.76 -8.63 -12.53
C THR A 138 7.21 -8.01 -11.26
N ARG A 139 7.98 -7.13 -10.63
CA ARG A 139 7.62 -6.45 -9.38
C ARG A 139 8.16 -5.03 -9.36
N PRO A 140 7.63 -4.14 -10.20
CA PRO A 140 8.06 -2.75 -10.24
C PRO A 140 7.75 -2.04 -8.93
N TRP A 141 8.55 -1.05 -8.61
CA TRP A 141 8.35 -0.15 -7.49
C TRP A 141 8.19 1.29 -7.99
N TYR A 142 7.95 2.25 -7.12
CA TYR A 142 7.69 3.65 -7.50
C TYR A 142 8.82 4.31 -8.32
N GLY A 143 10.08 3.88 -8.15
CA GLY A 143 11.24 4.37 -8.90
C GLY A 143 11.60 3.53 -10.12
N SER A 144 10.88 2.46 -10.45
CA SER A 144 11.06 1.74 -11.71
C SER A 144 10.78 2.67 -12.89
N PRO A 145 11.60 2.66 -13.97
CA PRO A 145 11.54 3.67 -15.03
C PRO A 145 10.15 3.90 -15.58
N HIS A 146 9.43 2.84 -15.94
CA HIS A 146 8.08 2.94 -16.50
C HIS A 146 7.00 3.41 -15.49
N VAL A 147 7.23 3.24 -14.17
CA VAL A 147 6.37 3.77 -13.12
C VAL A 147 6.71 5.23 -12.86
N LEU A 148 8.00 5.55 -12.77
CA LEU A 148 8.50 6.91 -12.58
C LEU A 148 7.98 7.86 -13.67
N ASP A 149 8.05 7.45 -14.92
CA ASP A 149 7.58 8.24 -16.07
C ASP A 149 6.09 8.61 -15.98
N GLN A 150 5.28 7.80 -15.30
CA GLN A 150 3.85 8.05 -15.16
C GLN A 150 3.54 9.13 -14.12
N TRP A 151 4.35 9.30 -13.09
CA TRP A 151 4.04 10.25 -12.02
C TRP A 151 4.97 11.46 -11.96
N VAL A 152 6.19 11.39 -12.50
CA VAL A 152 7.16 12.51 -12.47
C VAL A 152 6.61 13.75 -13.19
N GLN A 153 5.78 13.58 -14.21
CA GLN A 153 5.14 14.67 -14.94
C GLN A 153 4.32 15.61 -14.02
N HIS A 154 3.79 15.09 -12.92
CA HIS A 154 3.03 15.88 -11.94
C HIS A 154 3.92 16.81 -11.09
N LEU A 155 5.24 16.61 -11.11
CA LEU A 155 6.21 17.48 -10.45
C LEU A 155 6.72 18.58 -11.39
N LEU A 156 6.58 18.39 -12.70
CA LEU A 156 7.16 19.27 -13.71
C LEU A 156 6.18 20.34 -14.24
N ASN A 157 4.89 20.22 -13.89
CA ASN A 157 3.80 21.09 -14.36
C ASN A 157 3.26 22.00 -13.26
#